data_d6b06c2bfe45af3cc6632b3de41c2d2b
#
_entry.id   d6b06c2bfe45af3cc6632b3de41c2d2b
#
_cell.length_a   1.000
_cell.length_b   1.000
_cell.length_c   1.000
_cell.angle_alpha   90.00
_cell.angle_beta   90.00
_cell.angle_gamma   90.00
#
_symmetry.space_group_name_H-M   'P 1'
#
loop_
_entity.id
_entity.type
_entity.pdbx_description
1 polymer ?
#
loop_
_entity_poly.entity_id
_entity_poly.type
_entity_poly.pdbx_seq_one_letter_code
_entity_poly.pdbx_strand_id
1 'polypeptide(L)'
;SQPFFDDKNRAFWMLQSAGWTFYLMLRMASGVGNGVSLSFIIPVLVSAAAGYSITLVMGAIFRSLISRRPIVTWGGSLIIVMLAVAAYSAIDAWMFNMMNREGAGFNGSLFLGSVTINTLLLGAWSALYYGINFYIIVEKQTDQLAALESQATSAQLAMLRYQLNPHFL
;
A
#
# COMPACT_ATOMS: atom_id res chain seq x y z
N SER A 1 -11.65 22.87 0.77
CA SER A 1 -10.68 21.84 0.29
C SER A 1 -11.22 20.48 0.68
N GLN A 2 -11.47 19.64 -0.31
CA GLN A 2 -11.89 18.26 -0.05
C GLN A 2 -10.78 17.55 0.72
N PRO A 3 -11.10 16.76 1.76
CA PRO A 3 -10.12 15.96 2.48
C PRO A 3 -9.33 15.07 1.52
N PHE A 4 -8.04 14.87 1.80
CA PHE A 4 -7.12 14.15 0.91
C PHE A 4 -7.59 12.73 0.52
N PHE A 5 -8.29 12.06 1.43
CA PHE A 5 -8.77 10.69 1.22
C PHE A 5 -10.19 10.57 0.64
N ASP A 6 -10.87 11.67 0.32
CA ASP A 6 -12.19 11.63 -0.30
C ASP A 6 -12.15 10.96 -1.68
N ASP A 7 -11.07 11.20 -2.44
CA ASP A 7 -10.78 10.49 -3.69
C ASP A 7 -9.69 9.44 -3.46
N LYS A 8 -10.11 8.19 -3.21
CA LYS A 8 -9.20 7.06 -2.98
C LYS A 8 -8.22 6.83 -4.12
N ASN A 9 -8.65 6.98 -5.35
CA ASN A 9 -7.80 6.80 -6.52
C ASN A 9 -6.69 7.84 -6.56
N ARG A 10 -7.05 9.09 -6.37
CA ARG A 10 -6.09 10.20 -6.35
C ARG A 10 -5.07 10.03 -5.21
N ALA A 11 -5.55 9.73 -4.02
CA ALA A 11 -4.71 9.49 -2.85
C ALA A 11 -3.74 8.32 -3.09
N PHE A 12 -4.23 7.21 -3.63
CA PHE A 12 -3.40 6.06 -3.94
C PHE A 12 -2.28 6.41 -4.92
N TRP A 13 -2.59 7.06 -6.04
CA TRP A 13 -1.59 7.42 -7.06
C TRP A 13 -0.57 8.43 -6.54
N MET A 14 -1.00 9.40 -5.74
CA MET A 14 -0.10 10.37 -5.13
C MET A 14 0.86 9.71 -4.15
N LEU A 15 0.37 8.85 -3.25
CA LEU A 15 1.20 8.15 -2.27
C LEU A 15 2.13 7.13 -2.93
N GLN A 16 1.65 6.41 -3.93
CA GLN A 16 2.44 5.46 -4.71
C GLN A 16 3.60 6.16 -5.43
N SER A 17 3.31 7.23 -6.13
CA SER A 17 4.33 7.99 -6.87
C SER A 17 5.30 8.69 -5.93
N ALA A 18 4.82 9.31 -4.85
CA ALA A 18 5.66 9.96 -3.85
C ALA A 18 6.58 8.96 -3.14
N GLY A 19 6.05 7.81 -2.73
CA GLY A 19 6.82 6.77 -2.04
C GLY A 19 7.95 6.21 -2.90
N TRP A 20 7.67 5.86 -4.14
CA TRP A 20 8.69 5.32 -5.05
C TRP A 20 9.69 6.38 -5.55
N THR A 21 9.25 7.63 -5.72
CA THR A 21 10.16 8.75 -5.98
C THR A 21 11.10 8.98 -4.81
N PHE A 22 10.60 8.94 -3.59
CA PHE A 22 11.41 9.06 -2.37
C PHE A 22 12.42 7.90 -2.25
N TYR A 23 11.99 6.67 -2.51
CA TYR A 23 12.87 5.50 -2.57
C TYR A 23 14.00 5.71 -3.58
N LEU A 24 13.67 6.16 -4.79
CA LEU A 24 14.63 6.44 -5.85
C LEU A 24 15.65 7.52 -5.41
N MET A 25 15.16 8.59 -4.82
CA MET A 25 16.02 9.68 -4.31
C MET A 25 16.98 9.21 -3.22
N LEU A 26 16.51 8.41 -2.27
CA LEU A 26 17.35 7.83 -1.22
C LEU A 26 18.42 6.90 -1.79
N ARG A 27 18.07 6.06 -2.75
CA ARG A 27 19.01 5.14 -3.40
C ARG A 27 20.07 5.92 -4.19
N MET A 28 19.67 6.95 -4.92
CA MET A 28 20.59 7.83 -5.65
C MET A 28 21.54 8.57 -4.70
N ALA A 29 21.00 9.17 -3.64
CA ALA A 29 21.80 9.89 -2.64
C ALA A 29 22.79 8.95 -1.94
N SER A 30 22.36 7.75 -1.58
CA SER A 30 23.23 6.73 -0.97
C SER A 30 24.36 6.31 -1.91
N GLY A 31 24.07 6.07 -3.18
CA GLY A 31 25.09 5.72 -4.17
C GLY A 31 26.14 6.82 -4.37
N VAL A 32 25.70 8.07 -4.51
CA VAL A 32 26.60 9.23 -4.65
C VAL A 32 27.43 9.41 -3.37
N GLY A 33 26.80 9.31 -2.21
CA GLY A 33 27.48 9.47 -0.91
C GLY A 33 28.54 8.41 -0.64
N ASN A 34 28.35 7.19 -1.18
CA ASN A 34 29.33 6.11 -1.08
C ASN A 34 30.37 6.10 -2.22
N GLY A 35 30.37 7.12 -3.08
CA GLY A 35 31.33 7.24 -4.17
C GLY A 35 31.21 6.15 -5.25
N VAL A 36 30.03 5.55 -5.40
CA VAL A 36 29.76 4.53 -6.43
C VAL A 36 29.77 5.18 -7.80
N SER A 37 30.28 4.46 -8.81
CA SER A 37 30.31 4.90 -10.20
C SER A 37 28.91 5.24 -10.72
N LEU A 38 28.79 6.25 -11.59
CA LEU A 38 27.48 6.67 -12.18
C LEU A 38 26.74 5.53 -12.92
N SER A 39 27.40 4.42 -13.22
CA SER A 39 26.78 3.23 -13.81
C SER A 39 25.71 2.58 -12.90
N PHE A 40 25.71 2.89 -11.59
CA PHE A 40 24.67 2.39 -10.66
C PHE A 40 23.28 2.98 -10.89
N ILE A 41 23.18 4.09 -11.63
CA ILE A 41 21.91 4.78 -11.89
C ILE A 41 20.91 3.87 -12.62
N ILE A 42 21.37 3.14 -13.62
CA ILE A 42 20.50 2.25 -14.42
C ILE A 42 19.85 1.15 -13.56
N PRO A 43 20.61 0.35 -12.76
CA PRO A 43 19.98 -0.62 -11.86
C PRO A 43 19.04 -0.02 -10.83
N VAL A 44 19.36 1.13 -10.30
CA VAL A 44 18.48 1.81 -9.33
C VAL A 44 17.17 2.22 -9.99
N LEU A 45 17.19 2.74 -11.21
CA LEU A 45 16.00 3.07 -11.99
C LEU A 45 15.17 1.81 -12.31
N VAL A 46 15.81 0.73 -12.73
CA VAL A 46 15.12 -0.54 -13.01
C VAL A 46 14.51 -1.13 -11.74
N SER A 47 15.22 -1.12 -10.63
CA SER A 47 14.72 -1.58 -9.34
C SER A 47 13.52 -0.75 -8.87
N ALA A 48 13.56 0.56 -8.99
CA ALA A 48 12.44 1.43 -8.65
C ALA A 48 11.21 1.18 -9.55
N ALA A 49 11.43 1.03 -10.86
CA ALA A 49 10.37 0.71 -11.82
C ALA A 49 9.74 -0.66 -11.56
N ALA A 50 10.56 -1.67 -11.25
CA ALA A 50 10.10 -3.01 -10.89
C ALA A 50 9.28 -3.00 -9.60
N GLY A 51 9.77 -2.33 -8.55
CA GLY A 51 9.04 -2.18 -7.29
C GLY A 51 7.73 -1.43 -7.45
N TYR A 52 7.72 -0.36 -8.21
CA TYR A 52 6.50 0.38 -8.56
C TYR A 52 5.47 -0.55 -9.25
N SER A 53 5.89 -1.31 -10.23
CA SER A 53 5.03 -2.24 -10.97
C SER A 53 4.50 -3.38 -10.10
N ILE A 54 5.37 -3.99 -9.28
CA ILE A 54 5.00 -5.07 -8.35
C ILE A 54 3.98 -4.57 -7.34
N THR A 55 4.17 -3.40 -6.76
CA THR A 55 3.23 -2.84 -5.79
C THR A 55 1.90 -2.41 -6.41
N LEU A 56 1.87 -2.01 -7.68
CA LEU A 56 0.62 -1.81 -8.40
C LEU A 56 -0.20 -3.11 -8.52
N VAL A 57 0.45 -4.21 -8.89
CA VAL A 57 -0.19 -5.52 -8.98
C VAL A 57 -0.65 -5.98 -7.60
N MET A 58 0.18 -5.84 -6.57
CA MET A 58 -0.20 -6.13 -5.18
C MET A 58 -1.42 -5.33 -4.74
N GLY A 59 -1.46 -4.04 -5.02
CA GLY A 59 -2.60 -3.17 -4.70
C GLY A 59 -3.89 -3.60 -5.39
N ALA A 60 -3.82 -4.02 -6.64
CA ALA A 60 -4.96 -4.56 -7.37
C ALA A 60 -5.50 -5.85 -6.74
N ILE A 61 -4.61 -6.75 -6.31
CA ILE A 61 -4.97 -8.00 -5.64
C ILE A 61 -5.52 -7.71 -4.23
N PHE A 62 -4.87 -6.87 -3.45
CA PHE A 62 -5.31 -6.49 -2.11
C PHE A 62 -6.70 -5.85 -2.10
N ARG A 63 -7.01 -5.06 -3.12
CA ARG A 63 -8.35 -4.48 -3.30
C ARG A 63 -9.44 -5.56 -3.38
N SER A 64 -9.16 -6.69 -4.02
CA SER A 64 -10.07 -7.82 -4.10
C SER A 64 -10.15 -8.64 -2.82
N LEU A 65 -9.09 -8.63 -2.00
CA LEU A 65 -8.99 -9.40 -0.76
C LEU A 65 -9.59 -8.69 0.44
N ILE A 66 -9.57 -7.35 0.48
CA ILE A 66 -9.94 -6.57 1.66
C ILE A 66 -11.39 -6.76 2.11
N SER A 67 -12.28 -7.11 1.20
CA SER A 67 -13.71 -7.39 1.47
C SER A 67 -14.01 -8.86 1.75
N ARG A 68 -13.00 -9.72 1.77
CA ARG A 68 -13.15 -11.15 2.01
C ARG A 68 -13.10 -11.49 3.50
N ARG A 69 -13.35 -12.76 3.83
CA ARG A 69 -13.21 -13.26 5.20
C ARG A 69 -11.79 -12.97 5.73
N PRO A 70 -11.61 -12.63 7.01
CA PRO A 70 -10.30 -12.27 7.56
C PRO A 70 -9.19 -13.28 7.26
N ILE A 71 -9.48 -14.57 7.34
CA ILE A 71 -8.50 -15.62 7.06
C ILE A 71 -8.03 -15.61 5.59
N VAL A 72 -8.93 -15.30 4.65
CA VAL A 72 -8.61 -15.18 3.22
C VAL A 72 -7.82 -13.90 2.96
N THR A 73 -8.21 -12.80 3.59
CA THR A 73 -7.52 -11.51 3.47
C THR A 73 -6.09 -11.61 3.99
N TRP A 74 -5.90 -12.07 5.21
CA TRP A 74 -4.57 -12.13 5.81
C TRP A 74 -3.69 -13.24 5.21
N GLY A 75 -4.25 -14.44 5.04
CA GLY A 75 -3.53 -15.57 4.43
C GLY A 75 -3.19 -15.32 2.96
N GLY A 76 -4.14 -14.81 2.18
CA GLY A 76 -3.91 -14.44 0.79
C GLY A 76 -2.90 -13.32 0.64
N SER A 77 -2.97 -12.29 1.49
CA SER A 77 -2.01 -11.18 1.49
C SER A 77 -0.60 -11.64 1.82
N LEU A 78 -0.44 -12.52 2.80
CA LEU A 78 0.87 -13.09 3.16
C LEU A 78 1.49 -13.82 1.97
N ILE A 79 0.72 -14.67 1.29
CA ILE A 79 1.19 -15.40 0.11
C ILE A 79 1.61 -14.44 -1.00
N ILE A 80 0.80 -13.41 -1.27
CA ILE A 80 1.10 -12.42 -2.31
C ILE A 80 2.36 -11.63 -1.97
N VAL A 81 2.55 -11.22 -0.72
CA VAL A 81 3.78 -10.54 -0.28
C VAL A 81 4.99 -11.46 -0.46
N MET A 82 4.90 -12.73 -0.07
CA MET A 82 6.01 -13.69 -0.24
C MET A 82 6.39 -13.87 -1.72
N LEU A 83 5.39 -14.02 -2.59
CA LEU A 83 5.62 -14.12 -4.04
C LEU A 83 6.22 -12.84 -4.63
N ALA A 84 5.73 -11.68 -4.20
CA ALA A 84 6.24 -10.38 -4.63
C ALA A 84 7.68 -10.16 -4.17
N VAL A 85 8.03 -10.52 -2.93
CA VAL A 85 9.39 -10.45 -2.39
C VAL A 85 10.31 -11.37 -3.19
N ALA A 86 9.89 -12.60 -3.48
CA ALA A 86 10.68 -13.54 -4.28
C ALA A 86 10.93 -13.00 -5.70
N ALA A 87 9.90 -12.47 -6.36
CA ALA A 87 10.02 -11.90 -7.69
C ALA A 87 10.94 -10.67 -7.71
N TYR A 88 10.76 -9.76 -6.75
CA TYR A 88 11.57 -8.55 -6.66
C TYR A 88 13.05 -8.87 -6.35
N SER A 89 13.29 -9.82 -5.43
CA SER A 89 14.64 -10.25 -5.09
C SER A 89 15.33 -10.98 -6.25
N ALA A 90 14.57 -11.71 -7.07
CA ALA A 90 15.10 -12.33 -8.30
C ALA A 90 15.53 -11.26 -9.33
N ILE A 91 14.76 -10.19 -9.48
CA ILE A 91 15.10 -9.06 -10.34
C ILE A 91 16.38 -8.37 -9.83
N ASP A 92 16.47 -8.11 -8.54
CA ASP A 92 17.66 -7.49 -7.94
C ASP A 92 18.91 -8.35 -8.13
N ALA A 93 18.81 -9.66 -7.90
CA ALA A 93 19.92 -10.60 -8.10
C ALA A 93 20.34 -10.67 -9.57
N TRP A 94 19.38 -10.70 -10.50
CA TRP A 94 19.65 -10.70 -11.93
C TRP A 94 20.35 -9.40 -12.37
N MET A 95 19.87 -8.24 -11.91
CA MET A 95 20.50 -6.95 -12.18
C MET A 95 21.94 -6.89 -11.67
N PHE A 96 22.18 -7.38 -10.45
CA PHE A 96 23.53 -7.43 -9.88
C PHE A 96 24.49 -8.29 -10.71
N ASN A 97 24.06 -9.47 -11.15
CA ASN A 97 24.86 -10.36 -12.00
C ASN A 97 25.19 -9.72 -13.36
N MET A 98 24.21 -9.03 -13.97
CA MET A 98 24.42 -8.31 -15.23
C MET A 98 25.48 -7.22 -15.13
N MET A 99 25.56 -6.54 -13.99
CA MET A 99 26.50 -5.43 -13.79
C MET A 99 27.90 -5.88 -13.48
N ASN A 100 28.09 -6.95 -12.74
CA ASN A 100 29.40 -7.35 -12.25
C ASN A 100 30.22 -8.17 -13.28
N ARG A 101 29.69 -8.46 -14.48
CA ARG A 101 30.35 -9.15 -15.60
C ARG A 101 31.25 -10.34 -15.24
N GLU A 102 31.38 -10.64 -13.98
CA GLU A 102 32.03 -11.85 -13.50
C GLU A 102 31.02 -12.96 -13.67
N GLY A 103 31.27 -13.91 -14.58
CA GLY A 103 30.40 -15.03 -14.90
C GLY A 103 30.09 -15.96 -13.71
N ALA A 104 29.93 -15.39 -12.53
CA ALA A 104 29.47 -16.02 -11.33
C ALA A 104 27.96 -16.28 -11.47
N GLY A 105 27.60 -17.55 -11.45
CA GLY A 105 26.21 -17.98 -11.42
C GLY A 105 25.46 -17.37 -10.22
N PHE A 106 24.23 -17.78 -10.05
CA PHE A 106 23.35 -17.36 -8.97
C PHE A 106 24.08 -17.33 -7.61
N ASN A 107 24.14 -16.14 -6.98
CA ASN A 107 24.73 -15.97 -5.64
C ASN A 107 23.62 -15.98 -4.58
N GLY A 108 23.53 -17.10 -3.86
CA GLY A 108 22.49 -17.30 -2.83
C GLY A 108 22.56 -16.31 -1.67
N SER A 109 23.76 -15.84 -1.28
CA SER A 109 23.91 -14.86 -0.19
C SER A 109 23.37 -13.47 -0.59
N LEU A 110 23.58 -13.05 -1.84
CA LEU A 110 23.03 -11.80 -2.38
C LEU A 110 21.52 -11.87 -2.49
N PHE A 111 20.99 -13.02 -2.95
CA PHE A 111 19.54 -13.24 -3.01
C PHE A 111 18.92 -13.16 -1.62
N LEU A 112 19.48 -13.82 -0.62
CA LEU A 112 18.98 -13.78 0.77
C LEU A 112 19.06 -12.37 1.36
N GLY A 113 20.14 -11.63 1.10
CA GLY A 113 20.26 -10.23 1.49
C GLY A 113 19.16 -9.36 0.88
N SER A 114 18.89 -9.53 -0.42
CA SER A 114 17.81 -8.85 -1.13
C SER A 114 16.43 -9.23 -0.58
N VAL A 115 16.20 -10.51 -0.28
CA VAL A 115 14.95 -11.00 0.32
C VAL A 115 14.67 -10.28 1.64
N THR A 116 15.66 -10.11 2.49
CA THR A 116 15.51 -9.43 3.79
C THR A 116 15.05 -7.98 3.60
N ILE A 117 15.76 -7.22 2.75
CA ILE A 117 15.45 -5.82 2.49
C ILE A 117 14.08 -5.68 1.80
N ASN A 118 13.81 -6.50 0.79
CA ASN A 118 12.56 -6.44 0.05
C ASN A 118 11.35 -6.90 0.90
N THR A 119 11.54 -7.80 1.85
CA THR A 119 10.51 -8.16 2.83
C THR A 119 10.13 -6.96 3.68
N LEU A 120 11.10 -6.20 4.18
CA LEU A 120 10.84 -4.98 4.95
C LEU A 120 10.15 -3.92 4.08
N LEU A 121 10.61 -3.70 2.87
CA LEU A 121 10.07 -2.69 1.97
C LEU A 121 8.63 -3.01 1.54
N LEU A 122 8.39 -4.20 1.01
CA LEU A 122 7.07 -4.61 0.54
C LEU A 122 6.11 -4.90 1.71
N GLY A 123 6.63 -5.36 2.84
CA GLY A 123 5.87 -5.51 4.07
C GLY A 123 5.40 -4.17 4.61
N ALA A 124 6.26 -3.16 4.67
CA ALA A 124 5.89 -1.80 5.06
C ALA A 124 4.88 -1.19 4.09
N TRP A 125 5.07 -1.35 2.78
CA TRP A 125 4.11 -0.89 1.77
C TRP A 125 2.75 -1.55 1.95
N SER A 126 2.71 -2.87 2.20
CA SER A 126 1.48 -3.62 2.44
C SER A 126 0.77 -3.17 3.72
N ALA A 127 1.53 -2.95 4.79
CA ALA A 127 1.01 -2.43 6.06
C ALA A 127 0.39 -1.04 5.89
N LEU A 128 1.05 -0.14 5.16
CA LEU A 128 0.51 1.18 4.84
C LEU A 128 -0.74 1.09 3.97
N TYR A 129 -0.74 0.24 2.96
CA TYR A 129 -1.90 0.03 2.09
C TYR A 129 -3.13 -0.39 2.89
N TYR A 130 -3.01 -1.45 3.70
CA TYR A 130 -4.11 -1.92 4.53
C TYR A 130 -4.48 -0.93 5.63
N GLY A 131 -3.50 -0.31 6.28
CA GLY A 131 -3.73 0.68 7.32
C GLY A 131 -4.56 1.86 6.82
N ILE A 132 -4.20 2.42 5.68
CA ILE A 132 -4.93 3.54 5.06
C ILE A 132 -6.33 3.09 4.61
N ASN A 133 -6.46 1.94 3.97
CA ASN A 133 -7.76 1.44 3.51
C ASN A 133 -8.70 1.11 4.68
N PHE A 134 -8.21 0.48 5.75
CA PHE A 134 -9.01 0.22 6.94
C PHE A 134 -9.40 1.51 7.66
N TYR A 135 -8.48 2.48 7.75
CA TYR A 135 -8.81 3.80 8.30
C TYR A 135 -9.99 4.45 7.55
N ILE A 136 -9.94 4.46 6.22
CA ILE A 136 -11.01 5.02 5.39
C ILE A 136 -12.33 4.26 5.59
N ILE A 137 -12.29 2.93 5.69
CA ILE A 137 -13.48 2.11 5.93
C ILE A 137 -14.10 2.43 7.29
N VAL A 138 -13.29 2.53 8.35
CA VAL A 138 -13.76 2.85 9.71
C VAL A 138 -14.33 4.26 9.75
N GLU A 139 -13.68 5.25 9.17
CA GLU A 139 -14.18 6.62 9.09
C GLU A 139 -15.55 6.66 8.40
N LYS A 140 -15.70 6.00 7.26
CA LYS A 140 -16.96 5.91 6.54
C LYS A 140 -18.08 5.25 7.36
N GLN A 141 -17.74 4.16 8.07
CA GLN A 141 -18.70 3.48 8.97
C GLN A 141 -19.13 4.38 10.13
N THR A 142 -18.21 5.14 10.71
CA THR A 142 -18.50 6.09 11.78
C THR A 142 -19.46 7.18 11.31
N ASP A 143 -19.22 7.73 10.12
CA ASP A 143 -20.11 8.74 9.52
C ASP A 143 -21.51 8.18 9.24
N GLN A 144 -21.59 6.94 8.75
CA GLN A 144 -22.87 6.25 8.52
C GLN A 144 -23.65 6.02 9.83
N LEU A 145 -22.95 5.61 10.89
CA LEU A 145 -23.57 5.43 12.21
C LEU A 145 -24.10 6.75 12.76
N ALA A 146 -23.32 7.83 12.66
CA ALA A 146 -23.75 9.16 13.09
C ALA A 146 -25.00 9.64 12.32
N ALA A 147 -25.05 9.39 11.00
CA ALA A 147 -26.21 9.70 10.17
C ALA A 147 -27.46 8.91 10.58
N LEU A 148 -27.30 7.60 10.85
CA LEU A 148 -28.40 6.74 11.32
C LEU A 148 -28.92 7.17 12.70
N GLU A 149 -28.03 7.53 13.63
CA GLU A 149 -28.39 8.04 14.96
C GLU A 149 -29.18 9.34 14.85
N SER A 150 -28.75 10.27 13.99
CA SER A 150 -29.47 11.51 13.71
C SER A 150 -30.87 11.25 13.15
N GLN A 151 -31.01 10.30 12.21
CA GLN A 151 -32.29 9.90 11.64
C GLN A 151 -33.22 9.28 12.71
N ALA A 152 -32.68 8.40 13.57
CA ALA A 152 -33.42 7.79 14.67
C ALA A 152 -33.94 8.84 15.67
N THR A 153 -33.11 9.81 16.05
CA THR A 153 -33.49 10.91 16.91
C THR A 153 -34.61 11.76 16.29
N SER A 154 -34.48 12.07 14.98
CA SER A 154 -35.51 12.82 14.25
C SER A 154 -36.84 12.06 14.19
N ALA A 155 -36.80 10.75 13.96
CA ALA A 155 -37.97 9.88 13.96
C ALA A 155 -38.63 9.83 15.32
N GLN A 156 -37.87 9.73 16.41
CA GLN A 156 -38.40 9.78 17.81
C GLN A 156 -39.09 11.10 18.12
N LEU A 157 -38.48 12.21 17.72
CA LEU A 157 -39.08 13.54 17.89
C LEU A 157 -40.39 13.68 17.10
N ALA A 158 -40.44 13.15 15.88
CA ALA A 158 -41.66 13.12 15.08
C ALA A 158 -42.75 12.29 15.75
N MET A 159 -42.44 11.12 16.29
CA MET A 159 -43.38 10.26 17.01
C MET A 159 -43.91 10.95 18.25
N LEU A 160 -43.05 11.61 19.03
CA LEU A 160 -43.47 12.40 20.23
C LEU A 160 -44.40 13.55 19.83
N ARG A 161 -44.14 14.24 18.72
CA ARG A 161 -45.04 15.28 18.18
C ARG A 161 -46.39 14.72 17.79
N TYR A 162 -46.47 13.54 17.22
CA TYR A 162 -47.73 12.86 16.91
C TYR A 162 -48.49 12.41 18.16
N GLN A 163 -47.79 12.04 19.22
CA GLN A 163 -48.41 11.68 20.52
C GLN A 163 -48.96 12.90 21.27
N LEU A 164 -48.37 14.06 21.11
CA LEU A 164 -48.88 15.34 21.55
C LEU A 164 -50.01 15.74 20.61
N ASN A 165 -51.21 15.22 20.84
CA ASN A 165 -52.37 15.34 20.00
C ASN A 165 -52.71 16.83 19.74
N PRO A 166 -52.69 17.28 18.45
CA PRO A 166 -52.95 18.65 18.06
C PRO A 166 -54.42 19.12 18.39
N HIS A 167 -55.30 18.21 18.76
CA HIS A 167 -56.69 18.54 19.15
C HIS A 167 -56.83 19.13 20.55
N PHE A 168 -55.76 19.21 21.34
CA PHE A 168 -55.77 19.90 22.64
C PHE A 168 -55.41 21.40 22.58
N LEU A 169 -55.24 21.94 21.41
CA LEU A 169 -55.02 23.38 21.22
C LEU A 169 -56.27 24.02 20.61
#